data_4a3a87616af619a3cce446ae3d63804e
#
_entry.id   4a3a87616af619a3cce446ae3d63804e
#
_cell.length_a   1.000
_cell.length_b   1.000
_cell.length_c   1.000
_cell.angle_alpha   90.00
_cell.angle_beta   90.00
_cell.angle_gamma   90.00
#
_symmetry.space_group_name_H-M   'P 1'
#
loop_
_entity.id
_entity.type
_entity.pdbx_description
1 polymer ?
#
loop_
_entity_poly.entity_id
_entity_poly.type
_entity_poly.pdbx_seq_one_letter_code
_entity_poly.pdbx_strand_id
1 'polypeptide(L)'
;MKRNRMNTVALLAAPWPIYNRPSIQLGTLKAYLAQAQPDLAVDAFHLYLPVAARVGYARYAAISERTWLAEPVFAALLYPEKAETARAVFRKEASRHAAAAHIDFKKLVKTAGAAVDHFIAGIDWAAYLVAGATISLCQLTATLYLTREIKRRCPGLKIVVGGPGVAGASGRASVSAFPWIDAVVQGEGEIPLSGMIHNLRANPEQAVAGSPAILGSGDLETSGSGRFDQLKSLDVLPVPDYDDYFAQLGRLASAKRFFPVLPVEMSRGCWWQKRLKSGGRGCAFCNLNTQWRGYRTKNRAQVISELDSLKRRYQLVNFAFMDNALPVKSSCEIFNALAATGHDFALFGEIRAATNFKTLAAMRRAGLEKVQIGIEALSSRMLKKLHKGTTAIENLEIMKHCEELGIENRSNLIVQFPGSDDADVAETLQAIEFATMYRPLNPVRFWLGLGSPVCEDSAAFGIQTHFNHPHYKALFPEDISRKVPQVIQAYRGDRVRQKKLWEPVMRRIKQWESDYNACKQQNPALPVLSYRDGGDFIIIREKSADGQTHSHRLAGSSREIYLFCRHRQSLPAIAKRHTRFSQRQIKSFLNEMVHKKLMFTEAGQSLSLAVRRS
;
A
#
# COMPACT_ATOMS: atom_id res chain seq x y z
N MET A 1 -4.75 40.60 -9.41
CA MET A 1 -3.35 40.57 -9.92
C MET A 1 -3.23 39.52 -11.00
N LYS A 2 -2.76 39.89 -12.21
CA LYS A 2 -2.40 38.88 -13.24
C LYS A 2 -1.24 38.06 -12.69
N ARG A 3 -1.42 36.72 -12.63
CA ARG A 3 -0.33 35.78 -12.21
C ARG A 3 0.85 35.93 -13.17
N ASN A 4 2.05 36.06 -12.63
CA ASN A 4 3.27 36.06 -13.45
C ASN A 4 3.63 34.63 -13.79
N ARG A 5 3.58 34.26 -15.08
CA ARG A 5 3.90 32.92 -15.58
C ARG A 5 5.22 32.37 -15.01
N MET A 6 6.23 33.23 -14.90
CA MET A 6 7.56 32.85 -14.42
C MET A 6 7.59 32.40 -12.95
N ASN A 7 6.55 32.71 -12.18
CA ASN A 7 6.49 32.43 -10.75
C ASN A 7 5.31 31.52 -10.37
N THR A 8 4.76 30.77 -11.33
CA THR A 8 3.60 29.91 -11.04
C THR A 8 3.81 28.50 -11.59
N VAL A 9 3.58 27.47 -10.77
CA VAL A 9 3.71 26.06 -11.10
C VAL A 9 2.42 25.32 -10.76
N ALA A 10 1.97 24.43 -11.63
CA ALA A 10 0.86 23.52 -11.39
C ALA A 10 1.36 22.13 -11.01
N LEU A 11 0.85 21.55 -9.92
CA LEU A 11 1.04 20.15 -9.55
C LEU A 11 -0.26 19.38 -9.74
N LEU A 12 -0.21 18.23 -10.37
CA LEU A 12 -1.37 17.50 -10.85
C LEU A 12 -1.43 16.07 -10.30
N ALA A 13 -2.58 15.67 -9.75
CA ALA A 13 -2.89 14.28 -9.45
C ALA A 13 -4.13 13.84 -10.23
N ALA A 14 -3.91 12.97 -11.21
CA ALA A 14 -4.96 12.41 -12.06
C ALA A 14 -5.79 11.33 -11.32
N PRO A 15 -7.00 10.92 -11.80
CA PRO A 15 -7.67 9.72 -11.33
C PRO A 15 -6.76 8.48 -11.47
N TRP A 16 -6.80 7.44 -10.64
CA TRP A 16 -7.83 6.99 -9.69
C TRP A 16 -7.27 6.76 -8.27
N PRO A 17 -6.62 7.68 -7.57
CA PRO A 17 -6.31 7.50 -6.16
C PRO A 17 -7.60 7.42 -5.32
N ILE A 18 -7.46 7.02 -4.06
CA ILE A 18 -8.57 7.10 -3.10
C ILE A 18 -9.01 8.58 -2.98
N TYR A 19 -10.27 8.85 -3.28
CA TYR A 19 -10.77 10.23 -3.43
C TYR A 19 -10.82 11.03 -2.11
N ASN A 20 -11.00 10.36 -0.98
CA ASN A 20 -11.14 10.98 0.33
C ASN A 20 -9.79 11.28 1.02
N ARG A 21 -8.71 11.34 0.27
CA ARG A 21 -7.38 11.73 0.75
C ARG A 21 -6.76 12.74 -0.21
N PRO A 22 -6.17 13.84 0.28
CA PRO A 22 -5.29 14.64 -0.56
C PRO A 22 -4.07 13.83 -1.01
N SER A 23 -3.43 14.22 -2.10
CA SER A 23 -2.17 13.60 -2.50
C SER A 23 -1.04 14.10 -1.60
N ILE A 24 -0.39 13.18 -0.87
CA ILE A 24 0.76 13.54 -0.04
C ILE A 24 1.91 14.06 -0.90
N GLN A 25 2.11 13.50 -2.10
CA GLN A 25 3.14 13.95 -3.02
C GLN A 25 2.95 15.41 -3.41
N LEU A 26 1.73 15.80 -3.77
CA LEU A 26 1.44 17.18 -4.12
C LEU A 26 1.57 18.12 -2.91
N GLY A 27 1.03 17.72 -1.76
CA GLY A 27 1.09 18.52 -0.53
C GLY A 27 2.51 18.76 -0.05
N THR A 28 3.36 17.72 -0.07
CA THR A 28 4.76 17.82 0.33
C THR A 28 5.57 18.66 -0.67
N LEU A 29 5.41 18.40 -1.99
CA LEU A 29 6.10 19.18 -3.01
C LEU A 29 5.69 20.64 -3.01
N LYS A 30 4.40 20.94 -2.85
CA LYS A 30 3.90 22.31 -2.75
C LYS A 30 4.55 23.05 -1.57
N ALA A 31 4.53 22.45 -0.39
CA ALA A 31 5.14 23.03 0.80
C ALA A 31 6.65 23.21 0.66
N TYR A 32 7.36 22.21 0.12
CA TYR A 32 8.80 22.26 -0.08
C TYR A 32 9.20 23.34 -1.10
N LEU A 33 8.52 23.42 -2.25
CA LEU A 33 8.78 24.41 -3.28
C LEU A 33 8.53 25.84 -2.76
N ALA A 34 7.46 26.07 -2.01
CA ALA A 34 7.16 27.34 -1.39
C ALA A 34 8.22 27.77 -0.35
N GLN A 35 8.79 26.80 0.39
CA GLN A 35 9.88 27.04 1.32
C GLN A 35 11.21 27.33 0.59
N ALA A 36 11.52 26.56 -0.46
CA ALA A 36 12.78 26.69 -1.20
C ALA A 36 12.81 27.93 -2.10
N GLN A 37 11.66 28.39 -2.58
CA GLN A 37 11.49 29.54 -3.49
C GLN A 37 10.26 30.34 -3.05
N PRO A 38 10.40 31.29 -2.08
CA PRO A 38 9.24 32.00 -1.47
C PRO A 38 8.39 32.80 -2.47
N ASP A 39 8.95 33.24 -3.60
CA ASP A 39 8.25 33.97 -4.64
C ASP A 39 7.47 33.06 -5.61
N LEU A 40 7.58 31.73 -5.46
CA LEU A 40 6.93 30.77 -6.32
C LEU A 40 5.51 30.46 -5.81
N ALA A 41 4.51 30.71 -6.65
CA ALA A 41 3.16 30.24 -6.40
C ALA A 41 3.01 28.80 -6.91
N VAL A 42 2.49 27.91 -6.07
CA VAL A 42 2.28 26.49 -6.42
C VAL A 42 0.81 26.14 -6.23
N ASP A 43 0.15 25.78 -7.31
CA ASP A 43 -1.23 25.29 -7.28
C ASP A 43 -1.25 23.77 -7.37
N ALA A 44 -1.92 23.08 -6.44
CA ALA A 44 -2.06 21.63 -6.43
C ALA A 44 -3.47 21.20 -6.84
N PHE A 45 -3.58 20.50 -7.95
CA PHE A 45 -4.85 20.08 -8.54
C PHE A 45 -5.11 18.60 -8.34
N HIS A 46 -6.18 18.28 -7.63
CA HIS A 46 -6.63 16.93 -7.30
C HIS A 46 -7.80 16.54 -8.22
N LEU A 47 -7.49 16.20 -9.50
CA LEU A 47 -8.50 15.94 -10.53
C LEU A 47 -9.39 14.74 -10.22
N TYR A 48 -8.95 13.86 -9.36
CA TYR A 48 -9.76 12.73 -8.91
C TYR A 48 -11.01 13.17 -8.11
N LEU A 49 -11.01 14.34 -7.47
CA LEU A 49 -12.17 14.86 -6.74
C LEU A 49 -13.39 15.13 -7.65
N PRO A 50 -13.28 15.99 -8.70
CA PRO A 50 -14.40 16.24 -9.59
C PRO A 50 -14.82 14.98 -10.37
N VAL A 51 -13.88 14.07 -10.71
CA VAL A 51 -14.20 12.81 -11.34
C VAL A 51 -14.99 11.90 -10.38
N ALA A 52 -14.57 11.76 -9.14
CA ALA A 52 -15.27 10.96 -8.13
C ALA A 52 -16.68 11.50 -7.85
N ALA A 53 -16.82 12.81 -7.73
CA ALA A 53 -18.12 13.46 -7.53
C ALA A 53 -19.09 13.25 -8.70
N ARG A 54 -18.60 13.26 -9.96
CA ARG A 54 -19.44 13.04 -11.16
C ARG A 54 -19.73 11.59 -11.44
N VAL A 55 -18.75 10.69 -11.28
CA VAL A 55 -18.91 9.23 -11.45
C VAL A 55 -19.78 8.65 -10.33
N GLY A 56 -19.73 9.23 -9.15
CA GLY A 56 -20.33 8.74 -7.91
C GLY A 56 -19.34 7.95 -7.07
N TYR A 57 -19.26 8.26 -5.77
CA TYR A 57 -18.22 7.77 -4.87
C TYR A 57 -18.14 6.25 -4.77
N ALA A 58 -19.29 5.56 -4.71
CA ALA A 58 -19.33 4.09 -4.68
C ALA A 58 -18.71 3.46 -5.94
N ARG A 59 -19.06 3.99 -7.14
CA ARG A 59 -18.49 3.51 -8.41
C ARG A 59 -17.00 3.86 -8.51
N TYR A 60 -16.63 5.07 -8.10
CA TYR A 60 -15.24 5.48 -8.08
C TYR A 60 -14.40 4.57 -7.17
N ALA A 61 -14.86 4.29 -5.96
CA ALA A 61 -14.19 3.38 -5.02
C ALA A 61 -14.10 1.94 -5.55
N ALA A 62 -15.09 1.47 -6.32
CA ALA A 62 -15.04 0.16 -6.96
C ALA A 62 -13.93 0.05 -8.03
N ILE A 63 -13.49 1.18 -8.62
CA ILE A 63 -12.47 1.27 -9.66
C ILE A 63 -11.09 1.60 -9.06
N SER A 64 -11.07 2.51 -8.10
CA SER A 64 -9.85 2.96 -7.42
C SER A 64 -9.01 1.77 -6.93
N GLU A 65 -7.70 1.87 -7.06
CA GLU A 65 -6.72 0.84 -6.68
C GLU A 65 -6.82 -0.50 -7.44
N ARG A 66 -7.63 -0.56 -8.50
CA ARG A 66 -7.74 -1.73 -9.40
C ARG A 66 -7.27 -1.39 -10.80
N THR A 67 -6.03 -1.69 -11.09
CA THR A 67 -5.36 -1.28 -12.35
C THR A 67 -6.19 -1.61 -13.59
N TRP A 68 -6.73 -2.81 -13.68
CA TRP A 68 -7.47 -3.24 -14.89
C TRP A 68 -8.93 -2.79 -14.94
N LEU A 69 -9.39 -2.05 -13.92
CA LEU A 69 -10.62 -1.27 -13.97
C LEU A 69 -10.34 0.22 -14.23
N ALA A 70 -9.23 0.73 -13.70
CA ALA A 70 -8.84 2.13 -13.78
C ALA A 70 -8.24 2.51 -15.14
N GLU A 71 -7.19 1.80 -15.56
CA GLU A 71 -6.44 2.13 -16.77
C GLU A 71 -7.26 2.07 -18.07
N PRO A 72 -8.19 1.12 -18.30
CA PRO A 72 -8.99 1.08 -19.51
C PRO A 72 -9.82 2.34 -19.78
N VAL A 73 -10.24 3.06 -18.71
CA VAL A 73 -11.15 4.20 -18.83
C VAL A 73 -10.52 5.34 -19.63
N PHE A 74 -9.31 5.75 -19.27
CA PHE A 74 -8.61 6.82 -19.97
C PHE A 74 -7.80 6.31 -21.17
N ALA A 75 -7.47 5.03 -21.24
CA ALA A 75 -6.90 4.44 -22.44
C ALA A 75 -7.86 4.56 -23.63
N ALA A 76 -9.18 4.35 -23.41
CA ALA A 76 -10.20 4.51 -24.44
C ALA A 76 -10.36 5.96 -24.94
N LEU A 77 -9.98 6.97 -24.14
CA LEU A 77 -9.95 8.38 -24.54
C LEU A 77 -8.61 8.78 -25.16
N LEU A 78 -7.53 8.22 -24.65
CA LEU A 78 -6.18 8.48 -25.13
C LEU A 78 -5.96 7.87 -26.54
N TYR A 79 -6.51 6.69 -26.75
CA TYR A 79 -6.42 5.91 -27.99
C TYR A 79 -7.81 5.39 -28.40
N PRO A 80 -8.61 6.20 -29.13
CA PRO A 80 -9.97 5.81 -29.51
C PRO A 80 -10.04 4.48 -30.29
N GLU A 81 -9.00 4.16 -31.07
CA GLU A 81 -8.85 2.89 -31.79
C GLU A 81 -8.71 1.67 -30.86
N LYS A 82 -8.33 1.90 -29.60
CA LYS A 82 -8.26 0.86 -28.55
C LYS A 82 -9.50 0.79 -27.67
N ALA A 83 -10.53 1.60 -27.90
CA ALA A 83 -11.69 1.70 -27.02
C ALA A 83 -12.42 0.37 -26.81
N GLU A 84 -12.59 -0.45 -27.85
CA GLU A 84 -13.27 -1.76 -27.71
C GLU A 84 -12.39 -2.80 -27.01
N THR A 85 -11.07 -2.80 -27.24
CA THR A 85 -10.15 -3.69 -26.51
C THR A 85 -10.02 -3.27 -25.04
N ALA A 86 -9.99 -1.97 -24.74
CA ALA A 86 -10.04 -1.44 -23.38
C ALA A 86 -11.35 -1.84 -22.66
N ARG A 87 -12.48 -1.75 -23.35
CA ARG A 87 -13.78 -2.20 -22.83
C ARG A 87 -13.78 -3.70 -22.50
N ALA A 88 -13.17 -4.52 -23.37
CA ALA A 88 -13.07 -5.96 -23.13
C ALA A 88 -12.23 -6.26 -21.86
N VAL A 89 -11.10 -5.56 -21.66
CA VAL A 89 -10.29 -5.67 -20.44
C VAL A 89 -11.11 -5.29 -19.20
N PHE A 90 -11.78 -4.12 -19.25
CA PHE A 90 -12.62 -3.65 -18.15
C PHE A 90 -13.71 -4.65 -17.78
N ARG A 91 -14.48 -5.14 -18.76
CA ARG A 91 -15.58 -6.09 -18.52
C ARG A 91 -15.10 -7.41 -17.93
N LYS A 92 -13.98 -7.94 -18.42
CA LYS A 92 -13.36 -9.16 -17.90
C LYS A 92 -12.96 -9.00 -16.43
N GLU A 93 -12.45 -7.83 -16.04
CA GLU A 93 -12.08 -7.58 -14.66
C GLU A 93 -13.29 -7.25 -13.80
N ALA A 94 -14.22 -6.45 -14.29
CA ALA A 94 -15.45 -6.09 -13.57
C ALA A 94 -16.29 -7.31 -13.17
N SER A 95 -16.34 -8.34 -14.04
CA SER A 95 -17.07 -9.58 -13.74
C SER A 95 -16.52 -10.35 -12.50
N ARG A 96 -15.32 -10.02 -12.05
CA ARG A 96 -14.68 -10.62 -10.86
C ARG A 96 -14.96 -9.85 -9.57
N HIS A 97 -15.56 -8.67 -9.67
CA HIS A 97 -15.78 -7.75 -8.55
C HIS A 97 -17.25 -7.31 -8.52
N ALA A 98 -18.02 -7.80 -7.55
CA ALA A 98 -19.45 -7.51 -7.44
C ALA A 98 -19.77 -6.01 -7.50
N ALA A 99 -18.98 -5.18 -6.84
CA ALA A 99 -19.14 -3.71 -6.83
C ALA A 99 -18.91 -3.04 -8.20
N ALA A 100 -18.20 -3.70 -9.13
CA ALA A 100 -17.89 -3.18 -10.46
C ALA A 100 -18.70 -3.83 -11.58
N ALA A 101 -19.33 -4.99 -11.33
CA ALA A 101 -19.98 -5.82 -12.34
C ALA A 101 -21.08 -5.09 -13.14
N HIS A 102 -21.76 -4.13 -12.50
CA HIS A 102 -22.87 -3.38 -13.11
C HIS A 102 -22.47 -2.01 -13.68
N ILE A 103 -21.16 -1.71 -13.74
CA ILE A 103 -20.69 -0.42 -14.25
C ILE A 103 -20.73 -0.42 -15.79
N ASP A 104 -21.50 0.49 -16.36
CA ASP A 104 -21.49 0.75 -17.80
C ASP A 104 -20.20 1.46 -18.19
N PHE A 105 -19.35 0.78 -18.94
CA PHE A 105 -18.05 1.29 -19.37
C PHE A 105 -18.14 2.53 -20.25
N LYS A 106 -19.04 2.56 -21.24
CA LYS A 106 -19.17 3.71 -22.16
C LYS A 106 -19.62 4.97 -21.42
N LYS A 107 -20.61 4.82 -20.52
CA LYS A 107 -21.07 5.91 -19.66
C LYS A 107 -19.99 6.38 -18.71
N LEU A 108 -19.21 5.46 -18.14
CA LEU A 108 -18.08 5.77 -17.26
C LEU A 108 -17.01 6.59 -18.00
N VAL A 109 -16.56 6.13 -19.17
CA VAL A 109 -15.56 6.82 -20.00
C VAL A 109 -16.04 8.24 -20.34
N LYS A 110 -17.29 8.38 -20.84
CA LYS A 110 -17.88 9.69 -21.15
C LYS A 110 -17.92 10.61 -19.93
N THR A 111 -18.33 10.08 -18.76
CA THR A 111 -18.48 10.90 -17.54
C THR A 111 -17.14 11.32 -16.98
N ALA A 112 -16.16 10.40 -16.94
CA ALA A 112 -14.82 10.68 -16.43
C ALA A 112 -14.06 11.63 -17.36
N GLY A 113 -14.13 11.40 -18.67
CA GLY A 113 -13.52 12.29 -19.67
C GLY A 113 -14.09 13.70 -19.59
N ALA A 114 -15.41 13.85 -19.64
CA ALA A 114 -16.06 15.17 -19.52
C ALA A 114 -15.73 15.90 -18.22
N ALA A 115 -15.48 15.17 -17.11
CA ALA A 115 -15.04 15.78 -15.85
C ALA A 115 -13.63 16.37 -15.95
N VAL A 116 -12.71 15.63 -16.58
CA VAL A 116 -11.32 16.07 -16.80
C VAL A 116 -11.28 17.21 -17.82
N ASP A 117 -12.00 17.11 -18.94
CA ASP A 117 -12.03 18.15 -19.98
C ASP A 117 -12.60 19.47 -19.47
N HIS A 118 -13.66 19.40 -18.67
CA HIS A 118 -14.24 20.59 -18.01
C HIS A 118 -13.25 21.25 -17.05
N PHE A 119 -12.52 20.43 -16.29
CA PHE A 119 -11.49 20.93 -15.39
C PHE A 119 -10.35 21.63 -16.16
N ILE A 120 -9.85 20.98 -17.23
CA ILE A 120 -8.78 21.55 -18.07
C ILE A 120 -9.24 22.87 -18.70
N ALA A 121 -10.50 22.94 -19.18
CA ALA A 121 -11.03 24.13 -19.81
C ALA A 121 -11.18 25.33 -18.84
N GLY A 122 -11.32 25.07 -17.55
CA GLY A 122 -11.49 26.10 -16.52
C GLY A 122 -10.19 26.75 -16.03
N ILE A 123 -9.03 26.35 -16.56
CA ILE A 123 -7.71 26.83 -16.11
C ILE A 123 -6.99 27.54 -17.25
N ASP A 124 -6.43 28.70 -16.96
CA ASP A 124 -5.49 29.39 -17.85
C ASP A 124 -4.09 28.77 -17.72
N TRP A 125 -3.80 27.77 -18.56
CA TRP A 125 -2.51 27.06 -18.56
C TRP A 125 -1.33 27.94 -18.99
N ALA A 126 -1.58 29.02 -19.69
CA ALA A 126 -0.52 29.96 -20.08
C ALA A 126 0.04 30.75 -18.88
N ALA A 127 -0.67 30.76 -17.77
CA ALA A 127 -0.22 31.37 -16.52
C ALA A 127 0.82 30.52 -15.76
N TYR A 128 1.15 29.32 -16.23
CA TYR A 128 2.10 28.42 -15.58
C TYR A 128 3.40 28.24 -16.37
N LEU A 129 4.49 28.17 -15.63
CA LEU A 129 5.82 27.83 -16.18
C LEU A 129 5.94 26.32 -16.43
N VAL A 130 5.50 25.52 -15.44
CA VAL A 130 5.58 24.05 -15.43
C VAL A 130 4.27 23.47 -14.95
N ALA A 131 3.86 22.36 -15.54
CA ALA A 131 2.86 21.46 -14.99
C ALA A 131 3.51 20.10 -14.64
N GLY A 132 3.64 19.83 -13.34
CA GLY A 132 4.19 18.58 -12.81
C GLY A 132 3.08 17.60 -12.45
N ALA A 133 3.12 16.36 -12.99
CA ALA A 133 2.11 15.35 -12.69
C ALA A 133 2.73 14.10 -12.01
N THR A 134 2.07 13.59 -10.97
CA THR A 134 2.47 12.33 -10.34
C THR A 134 1.78 11.14 -11.01
N ILE A 135 2.55 10.06 -11.24
CA ILE A 135 2.04 8.78 -11.76
C ILE A 135 2.32 7.68 -10.75
N SER A 136 1.27 7.25 -10.07
CA SER A 136 1.25 6.07 -9.21
C SER A 136 0.51 4.92 -9.89
N LEU A 137 0.35 3.79 -9.22
CA LEU A 137 -0.47 2.68 -9.71
C LEU A 137 -1.90 3.18 -10.03
N CYS A 138 -2.49 2.71 -11.12
CA CYS A 138 -3.82 3.09 -11.61
C CYS A 138 -3.96 4.53 -12.15
N GLN A 139 -2.85 5.26 -12.36
CA GLN A 139 -2.89 6.65 -12.82
C GLN A 139 -2.26 6.88 -14.20
N LEU A 140 -1.65 5.85 -14.82
CA LEU A 140 -0.83 6.04 -16.03
C LEU A 140 -1.65 6.65 -17.17
N THR A 141 -2.71 5.97 -17.63
CA THR A 141 -3.48 6.44 -18.79
C THR A 141 -4.23 7.73 -18.50
N ALA A 142 -4.70 7.93 -17.26
CA ALA A 142 -5.35 9.15 -16.85
C ALA A 142 -4.39 10.34 -16.87
N THR A 143 -3.17 10.17 -16.37
CA THR A 143 -2.14 11.22 -16.40
C THR A 143 -1.68 11.51 -17.82
N LEU A 144 -1.49 10.48 -18.65
CA LEU A 144 -1.14 10.66 -20.05
C LEU A 144 -2.22 11.41 -20.84
N TYR A 145 -3.51 11.07 -20.62
CA TYR A 145 -4.62 11.80 -21.22
C TYR A 145 -4.64 13.27 -20.78
N LEU A 146 -4.60 13.51 -19.47
CA LEU A 146 -4.57 14.84 -18.87
C LEU A 146 -3.44 15.71 -19.44
N THR A 147 -2.22 15.20 -19.40
CA THR A 147 -1.02 15.95 -19.85
C THR A 147 -1.03 16.20 -21.35
N ARG A 148 -1.51 15.25 -22.16
CA ARG A 148 -1.70 15.45 -23.61
C ARG A 148 -2.69 16.57 -23.90
N GLU A 149 -3.85 16.57 -23.25
CA GLU A 149 -4.87 17.59 -23.47
C GLU A 149 -4.46 18.98 -22.99
N ILE A 150 -3.68 19.06 -21.91
CA ILE A 150 -3.06 20.33 -21.46
C ILE A 150 -2.05 20.82 -22.49
N LYS A 151 -1.13 19.97 -22.95
CA LYS A 151 -0.10 20.33 -23.93
C LYS A 151 -0.70 20.78 -25.27
N ARG A 152 -1.81 20.18 -25.71
CA ARG A 152 -2.55 20.60 -26.92
C ARG A 152 -3.10 22.02 -26.79
N ARG A 153 -3.54 22.43 -25.62
CA ARG A 153 -4.08 23.78 -25.37
C ARG A 153 -2.97 24.81 -25.14
N CYS A 154 -1.87 24.41 -24.56
CA CYS A 154 -0.74 25.28 -24.25
C CYS A 154 0.57 24.57 -24.65
N PRO A 155 0.95 24.58 -25.94
CA PRO A 155 2.16 23.89 -26.45
C PRO A 155 3.46 24.33 -25.78
N GLY A 156 3.55 25.60 -25.36
CA GLY A 156 4.74 26.15 -24.69
C GLY A 156 4.87 25.82 -23.21
N LEU A 157 3.85 25.17 -22.58
CA LEU A 157 3.92 24.75 -21.19
C LEU A 157 4.84 23.52 -21.05
N LYS A 158 5.76 23.57 -20.11
CA LYS A 158 6.61 22.40 -19.79
C LYS A 158 5.82 21.38 -18.99
N ILE A 159 5.72 20.15 -19.50
CA ILE A 159 5.06 19.01 -18.84
C ILE A 159 6.11 18.08 -18.25
N VAL A 160 6.08 17.92 -16.94
CA VAL A 160 7.00 17.06 -16.19
C VAL A 160 6.20 15.98 -15.46
N VAL A 161 6.67 14.74 -15.53
CA VAL A 161 6.03 13.65 -14.80
C VAL A 161 7.01 12.99 -13.83
N GLY A 162 6.50 12.39 -12.77
CA GLY A 162 7.30 11.67 -11.79
C GLY A 162 6.46 10.62 -11.05
N GLY A 163 7.08 9.93 -10.10
CA GLY A 163 6.41 8.94 -9.28
C GLY A 163 6.70 7.49 -9.69
N PRO A 164 6.20 6.50 -8.91
CA PRO A 164 6.57 5.09 -9.07
C PRO A 164 6.16 4.47 -10.42
N GLY A 165 5.14 5.02 -11.08
CA GLY A 165 4.68 4.53 -12.38
C GLY A 165 5.64 4.76 -13.54
N VAL A 166 6.60 5.70 -13.37
CA VAL A 166 7.62 6.06 -14.37
C VAL A 166 9.04 5.97 -13.79
N ALA A 167 9.26 5.08 -12.83
CA ALA A 167 10.57 4.85 -12.24
C ALA A 167 11.48 4.03 -13.18
N GLY A 168 12.78 4.34 -13.18
CA GLY A 168 13.82 3.57 -13.89
C GLY A 168 13.62 3.49 -15.40
N ALA A 169 13.61 2.28 -15.94
CA ALA A 169 13.49 2.03 -17.39
C ALA A 169 12.17 2.54 -17.98
N SER A 170 11.06 2.46 -17.22
CA SER A 170 9.77 2.98 -17.64
C SER A 170 9.81 4.49 -17.91
N GLY A 171 10.45 5.25 -17.02
CA GLY A 171 10.58 6.71 -17.18
C GLY A 171 11.43 7.10 -18.38
N ARG A 172 12.58 6.46 -18.59
CA ARG A 172 13.41 6.70 -19.78
C ARG A 172 12.62 6.47 -21.07
N ALA A 173 11.93 5.34 -21.17
CA ALA A 173 11.13 5.03 -22.35
C ALA A 173 9.94 5.97 -22.52
N SER A 174 9.38 6.52 -21.44
CA SER A 174 8.21 7.40 -21.49
C SER A 174 8.50 8.73 -22.16
N VAL A 175 9.68 9.31 -21.96
CA VAL A 175 10.07 10.59 -22.60
C VAL A 175 10.09 10.45 -24.14
N SER A 176 10.57 9.32 -24.67
CA SER A 176 10.60 9.09 -26.12
C SER A 176 9.26 8.61 -26.69
N ALA A 177 8.45 7.94 -25.87
CA ALA A 177 7.16 7.38 -26.32
C ALA A 177 6.02 8.39 -26.29
N PHE A 178 6.09 9.43 -25.46
CA PHE A 178 5.05 10.44 -25.28
C PHE A 178 5.60 11.85 -25.53
N PRO A 179 5.56 12.33 -26.79
CA PRO A 179 6.20 13.60 -27.21
C PRO A 179 5.71 14.85 -26.46
N TRP A 180 4.58 14.77 -25.77
CA TRP A 180 4.03 15.87 -24.97
C TRP A 180 4.60 15.93 -23.54
N ILE A 181 5.43 14.95 -23.15
CA ILE A 181 6.15 14.95 -21.88
C ILE A 181 7.55 15.50 -22.12
N ASP A 182 7.87 16.65 -21.52
CA ASP A 182 9.16 17.29 -21.69
C ASP A 182 10.25 16.66 -20.81
N ALA A 183 9.88 16.15 -19.61
CA ALA A 183 10.82 15.47 -18.73
C ALA A 183 10.15 14.50 -17.74
N VAL A 184 10.97 13.56 -17.24
CA VAL A 184 10.62 12.62 -16.17
C VAL A 184 11.57 12.80 -14.99
N VAL A 185 11.03 13.04 -13.80
CA VAL A 185 11.78 13.09 -12.54
C VAL A 185 11.89 11.69 -11.95
N GLN A 186 13.11 11.23 -11.72
CA GLN A 186 13.43 9.96 -11.09
C GLN A 186 13.65 10.12 -9.58
N GLY A 187 13.03 9.26 -8.78
CA GLY A 187 13.17 9.29 -7.31
C GLY A 187 12.31 10.36 -6.64
N GLU A 188 12.89 11.09 -5.68
CA GLU A 188 12.21 12.16 -4.95
C GLU A 188 12.18 13.45 -5.78
N GLY A 189 11.05 14.13 -5.74
CA GLY A 189 10.84 15.33 -6.58
C GLY A 189 11.34 16.64 -5.96
N GLU A 190 11.61 16.69 -4.67
CA GLU A 190 11.88 17.90 -3.92
C GLU A 190 13.09 18.68 -4.47
N ILE A 191 14.23 18.04 -4.52
CA ILE A 191 15.50 18.67 -4.99
C ILE A 191 15.46 18.90 -6.50
N PRO A 192 15.22 17.86 -7.35
CA PRO A 192 15.33 18.04 -8.79
C PRO A 192 14.28 19.00 -9.36
N LEU A 193 13.04 18.93 -8.87
CA LEU A 193 11.97 19.82 -9.34
C LEU A 193 12.26 21.28 -8.95
N SER A 194 12.73 21.52 -7.71
CA SER A 194 13.12 22.87 -7.28
C SER A 194 14.26 23.44 -8.12
N GLY A 195 15.32 22.66 -8.36
CA GLY A 195 16.43 23.08 -9.21
C GLY A 195 16.01 23.35 -10.66
N MET A 196 15.17 22.48 -11.23
CA MET A 196 14.64 22.67 -12.58
C MET A 196 13.82 23.96 -12.70
N ILE A 197 12.91 24.23 -11.75
CA ILE A 197 12.08 25.44 -11.75
C ILE A 197 12.98 26.69 -11.63
N HIS A 198 13.98 26.65 -10.77
CA HIS A 198 14.95 27.75 -10.63
C HIS A 198 15.63 28.06 -11.97
N ASN A 199 16.13 27.04 -12.68
CA ASN A 199 16.80 27.20 -13.98
C ASN A 199 15.82 27.71 -15.06
N LEU A 200 14.59 27.19 -15.13
CA LEU A 200 13.59 27.64 -16.08
C LEU A 200 13.11 29.07 -15.82
N ARG A 201 13.11 29.55 -14.58
CA ARG A 201 12.84 30.97 -14.25
C ARG A 201 13.95 31.89 -14.76
N ALA A 202 15.19 31.44 -14.72
CA ALA A 202 16.32 32.17 -15.25
C ALA A 202 16.35 32.17 -16.79
N ASN A 203 16.01 31.05 -17.42
CA ASN A 203 15.97 30.88 -18.88
C ASN A 203 14.82 29.91 -19.31
N PRO A 204 13.65 30.42 -19.66
CA PRO A 204 12.48 29.62 -20.03
C PRO A 204 12.63 28.77 -21.30
N GLU A 205 13.53 29.17 -22.20
CA GLU A 205 13.82 28.46 -23.44
C GLU A 205 14.81 27.28 -23.23
N GLN A 206 15.42 27.21 -22.07
CA GLN A 206 16.36 26.15 -21.76
C GLN A 206 15.66 24.78 -21.79
N ALA A 207 16.32 23.77 -22.32
CA ALA A 207 15.87 22.39 -22.21
C ALA A 207 15.65 22.03 -20.72
N VAL A 208 14.66 21.22 -20.44
CA VAL A 208 14.37 20.74 -19.08
C VAL A 208 15.48 19.77 -18.67
N ALA A 209 16.63 20.33 -18.30
CA ALA A 209 17.82 19.62 -17.85
C ALA A 209 18.35 20.30 -16.59
N GLY A 210 19.21 19.65 -15.83
CA GLY A 210 19.87 20.28 -14.68
C GLY A 210 20.12 19.37 -13.48
N SER A 211 19.67 18.14 -13.53
CA SER A 211 19.98 17.12 -12.51
C SER A 211 20.04 15.74 -13.16
N PRO A 212 20.94 14.86 -12.74
CA PRO A 212 20.95 13.45 -13.17
C PRO A 212 19.63 12.70 -12.87
N ALA A 213 18.79 13.27 -12.02
CA ALA A 213 17.46 12.76 -11.69
C ALA A 213 16.36 13.19 -12.68
N ILE A 214 16.67 14.09 -13.63
CA ILE A 214 15.73 14.57 -14.64
C ILE A 214 16.12 13.97 -15.98
N LEU A 215 15.20 13.23 -16.59
CA LEU A 215 15.37 12.63 -17.91
C LEU A 215 14.60 13.45 -18.94
N GLY A 216 15.31 14.09 -19.85
CA GLY A 216 14.76 14.79 -21.01
C GLY A 216 14.94 13.98 -22.30
N SER A 217 14.42 14.48 -23.42
CA SER A 217 14.49 13.81 -24.74
C SER A 217 15.92 13.64 -25.27
N GLY A 218 16.90 14.42 -24.79
CA GLY A 218 18.32 14.31 -25.16
C GLY A 218 19.15 13.32 -24.36
N ASP A 219 18.60 12.76 -23.24
CA ASP A 219 19.37 11.96 -22.29
C ASP A 219 19.32 10.44 -22.55
N LEU A 220 18.83 10.03 -23.71
CA LEU A 220 18.56 8.63 -24.04
C LEU A 220 19.82 7.77 -24.19
N GLU A 221 20.98 8.38 -24.44
CA GLU A 221 22.25 7.67 -24.73
C GLU A 221 23.17 7.48 -23.51
N THR A 222 22.92 8.16 -22.40
CA THR A 222 23.75 8.00 -21.20
C THR A 222 23.34 6.79 -20.40
N SER A 223 24.06 5.69 -20.56
CA SER A 223 23.96 4.43 -19.79
C SER A 223 24.34 4.60 -18.31
N GLY A 224 23.78 5.55 -17.62
CA GLY A 224 23.96 5.76 -16.19
C GLY A 224 22.91 4.99 -15.39
N SER A 225 23.34 4.02 -14.57
CA SER A 225 22.53 3.43 -13.50
C SER A 225 21.77 4.54 -12.77
N GLY A 226 20.43 4.50 -12.80
CA GLY A 226 19.50 5.48 -12.26
C GLY A 226 20.02 6.27 -11.05
N ARG A 227 20.74 7.34 -11.31
CA ARG A 227 21.07 8.32 -10.29
C ARG A 227 19.82 9.16 -10.07
N PHE A 228 19.38 9.23 -8.83
CA PHE A 228 18.33 10.13 -8.42
C PHE A 228 18.80 10.87 -7.16
N ASP A 229 18.38 12.11 -7.06
CA ASP A 229 18.60 12.91 -5.87
C ASP A 229 17.59 12.51 -4.82
N GLN A 230 18.03 12.48 -3.57
CA GLN A 230 17.11 12.27 -2.44
C GLN A 230 17.56 13.12 -1.25
N LEU A 231 16.61 13.52 -0.44
CA LEU A 231 16.87 14.26 0.79
C LEU A 231 17.73 13.42 1.74
N LYS A 232 18.76 14.02 2.33
CA LYS A 232 19.61 13.34 3.34
C LYS A 232 18.85 13.08 4.64
N SER A 233 18.03 14.05 5.08
CA SER A 233 17.12 13.92 6.23
C SER A 233 15.72 14.29 5.79
N LEU A 234 14.71 13.62 6.35
CA LEU A 234 13.29 13.97 6.18
C LEU A 234 12.84 15.10 7.11
N ASP A 235 13.66 15.46 8.10
CA ASP A 235 13.36 16.53 9.06
C ASP A 235 13.39 17.93 8.42
N VAL A 236 13.96 18.05 7.22
CA VAL A 236 13.94 19.31 6.44
C VAL A 236 12.62 19.55 5.72
N LEU A 237 11.75 18.54 5.67
CA LEU A 237 10.46 18.66 5.00
C LEU A 237 9.52 19.55 5.83
N PRO A 238 8.90 20.56 5.21
CA PRO A 238 7.82 21.30 5.85
C PRO A 238 6.57 20.43 6.01
N VAL A 239 5.64 20.91 6.84
CA VAL A 239 4.31 20.31 6.96
C VAL A 239 3.61 20.36 5.60
N PRO A 240 3.04 19.23 5.10
CA PRO A 240 2.36 19.21 3.81
C PRO A 240 1.23 20.22 3.71
N ASP A 241 1.10 20.87 2.55
CA ASP A 241 0.04 21.85 2.28
C ASP A 241 -1.10 21.19 1.48
N TYR A 242 -2.28 21.11 2.08
CA TYR A 242 -3.48 20.53 1.46
C TYR A 242 -4.59 21.58 1.19
N ASP A 243 -4.30 22.88 1.29
CA ASP A 243 -5.30 23.94 1.12
C ASP A 243 -6.06 23.83 -0.20
N ASP A 244 -5.36 23.54 -1.30
CA ASP A 244 -6.00 23.40 -2.61
C ASP A 244 -6.97 22.22 -2.68
N TYR A 245 -6.67 21.11 -1.99
CA TYR A 245 -7.59 19.99 -1.89
C TYR A 245 -8.87 20.41 -1.17
N PHE A 246 -8.75 21.07 -0.03
CA PHE A 246 -9.90 21.54 0.74
C PHE A 246 -10.68 22.64 0.00
N ALA A 247 -10.00 23.54 -0.70
CA ALA A 247 -10.65 24.52 -1.56
C ALA A 247 -11.46 23.84 -2.69
N GLN A 248 -10.89 22.80 -3.33
CA GLN A 248 -11.58 22.03 -4.37
C GLN A 248 -12.77 21.22 -3.79
N LEU A 249 -12.60 20.60 -2.62
CA LEU A 249 -13.67 19.90 -1.91
C LEU A 249 -14.80 20.85 -1.52
N GLY A 250 -14.46 22.06 -1.06
CA GLY A 250 -15.41 23.11 -0.71
C GLY A 250 -16.24 23.63 -1.89
N ARG A 251 -15.73 23.51 -3.13
CA ARG A 251 -16.47 23.88 -4.36
C ARG A 251 -17.48 22.82 -4.79
N LEU A 252 -17.41 21.59 -4.24
CA LEU A 252 -18.42 20.58 -4.51
C LEU A 252 -19.74 20.95 -3.84
N ALA A 253 -20.86 20.53 -4.45
CA ALA A 253 -22.18 20.67 -3.83
C ALA A 253 -22.18 20.02 -2.42
N SER A 254 -22.92 20.62 -1.47
CA SER A 254 -22.90 20.18 -0.06
C SER A 254 -23.15 18.69 0.13
N ALA A 255 -24.10 18.12 -0.64
CA ALA A 255 -24.41 16.68 -0.63
C ALA A 255 -23.26 15.78 -1.16
N LYS A 256 -22.21 16.38 -1.74
CA LYS A 256 -21.02 15.66 -2.23
C LYS A 256 -19.79 15.86 -1.35
N ARG A 257 -19.89 16.60 -0.26
CA ARG A 257 -18.79 16.81 0.68
C ARG A 257 -18.70 15.64 1.65
N PHE A 258 -17.50 15.37 2.12
CA PHE A 258 -17.19 14.29 3.07
C PHE A 258 -16.03 14.73 3.98
N PHE A 259 -15.80 14.00 5.05
CA PHE A 259 -14.64 14.21 5.91
C PHE A 259 -13.42 13.44 5.34
N PRO A 260 -12.35 14.14 4.92
CA PRO A 260 -11.15 13.51 4.42
C PRO A 260 -10.34 12.80 5.50
N VAL A 261 -9.42 11.94 5.05
CA VAL A 261 -8.33 11.38 5.84
C VAL A 261 -7.04 12.06 5.42
N LEU A 262 -6.32 12.66 6.35
CA LEU A 262 -5.07 13.37 6.06
C LEU A 262 -3.91 12.37 5.93
N PRO A 263 -3.21 12.32 4.79
CA PRO A 263 -2.02 11.50 4.66
C PRO A 263 -0.83 12.19 5.33
N VAL A 264 0.00 11.40 6.00
CA VAL A 264 1.26 11.83 6.63
C VAL A 264 2.32 10.78 6.39
N GLU A 265 3.59 11.14 6.51
CA GLU A 265 4.69 10.18 6.43
C GLU A 265 5.64 10.34 7.61
N MET A 266 6.05 9.23 8.20
CA MET A 266 7.10 9.17 9.22
C MET A 266 8.43 8.74 8.61
N SER A 267 8.39 8.03 7.46
CA SER A 267 9.59 7.45 6.85
C SER A 267 9.44 7.28 5.34
N ARG A 268 10.57 7.20 4.65
CA ARG A 268 10.66 6.83 3.23
C ARG A 268 11.60 5.64 3.04
N GLY A 269 11.23 4.74 2.12
CA GLY A 269 11.88 3.47 1.90
C GLY A 269 11.36 2.39 2.84
N CYS A 270 12.07 1.27 2.92
CA CYS A 270 11.74 0.17 3.82
C CYS A 270 13.00 -0.33 4.52
N TRP A 271 12.98 -0.36 5.84
CA TRP A 271 14.12 -0.81 6.64
C TRP A 271 14.48 -2.29 6.42
N TRP A 272 13.57 -3.09 5.84
CA TRP A 272 13.80 -4.48 5.45
C TRP A 272 14.54 -4.61 4.12
N GLN A 273 14.58 -3.56 3.29
CA GLN A 273 15.33 -3.56 2.02
C GLN A 273 16.84 -3.45 2.24
N LYS A 274 17.38 -4.40 2.93
CA LYS A 274 18.83 -4.60 3.12
C LYS A 274 19.27 -5.87 2.42
N ARG A 275 20.57 -5.97 2.12
CA ARG A 275 21.15 -7.19 1.60
C ARG A 275 20.96 -8.32 2.64
N LEU A 276 20.31 -9.38 2.25
CA LEU A 276 20.07 -10.54 3.10
C LEU A 276 21.29 -11.48 3.10
N LYS A 277 21.52 -12.20 4.18
CA LYS A 277 22.59 -13.21 4.28
C LYS A 277 22.40 -14.34 3.25
N SER A 278 21.16 -14.62 2.86
CA SER A 278 20.77 -15.62 1.85
C SER A 278 20.90 -15.13 0.41
N GLY A 279 21.44 -13.94 0.17
CA GLY A 279 21.36 -13.27 -1.14
C GLY A 279 20.05 -12.49 -1.35
N GLY A 280 20.03 -11.57 -2.31
CA GLY A 280 18.87 -10.72 -2.59
C GLY A 280 18.71 -9.53 -1.64
N ARG A 281 17.69 -8.70 -1.89
CA ARG A 281 17.37 -7.50 -1.10
C ARG A 281 15.88 -7.43 -0.81
N GLY A 282 15.52 -7.32 0.47
CA GLY A 282 14.12 -7.12 0.90
C GLY A 282 13.20 -8.27 0.52
N CYS A 283 11.90 -7.99 0.43
CA CYS A 283 10.90 -8.97 0.03
C CYS A 283 11.01 -9.27 -1.48
N ALA A 284 11.00 -10.55 -1.87
CA ALA A 284 11.24 -10.99 -3.24
C ALA A 284 10.27 -10.38 -4.27
N PHE A 285 9.02 -10.16 -3.90
CA PHE A 285 7.95 -9.65 -4.77
C PHE A 285 7.86 -8.12 -4.83
N CYS A 286 8.54 -7.39 -3.93
CA CYS A 286 8.30 -5.97 -3.70
C CYS A 286 9.13 -5.07 -4.65
N ASN A 287 8.46 -4.15 -5.34
CA ASN A 287 9.08 -3.12 -6.18
C ASN A 287 8.87 -1.68 -5.66
N LEU A 288 8.38 -1.49 -4.43
CA LEU A 288 8.08 -0.16 -3.89
C LEU A 288 9.32 0.69 -3.64
N ASN A 289 10.49 0.06 -3.50
CA ASN A 289 11.72 0.76 -3.15
C ASN A 289 12.64 1.06 -4.34
N THR A 290 12.10 1.05 -5.56
CA THR A 290 12.88 1.36 -6.77
C THR A 290 13.26 2.84 -6.88
N GLN A 291 12.57 3.71 -6.12
CA GLN A 291 12.75 5.17 -6.17
C GLN A 291 13.61 5.73 -5.06
N TRP A 292 14.05 4.92 -4.08
CA TRP A 292 14.90 5.40 -2.99
C TRP A 292 16.00 4.44 -2.60
N ARG A 293 17.04 5.02 -2.00
CA ARG A 293 18.14 4.27 -1.40
C ARG A 293 18.05 4.32 0.10
N GLY A 294 18.08 3.15 0.73
CA GLY A 294 18.06 3.03 2.18
C GLY A 294 16.71 3.35 2.79
N TYR A 295 16.73 3.62 4.09
CA TYR A 295 15.58 3.91 4.90
C TYR A 295 15.86 5.16 5.76
N ARG A 296 14.99 6.15 5.70
CA ARG A 296 15.11 7.41 6.43
C ARG A 296 13.82 7.69 7.19
N THR A 297 13.93 8.26 8.37
CA THR A 297 12.80 8.58 9.25
C THR A 297 12.84 10.04 9.67
N LYS A 298 11.68 10.63 9.88
CA LYS A 298 11.54 11.88 10.62
C LYS A 298 11.81 11.61 12.11
N ASN A 299 12.31 12.63 12.81
CA ASN A 299 12.45 12.55 14.26
C ASN A 299 11.05 12.63 14.94
N ARG A 300 10.99 12.20 16.22
CA ARG A 300 9.75 12.15 16.99
C ARG A 300 9.05 13.51 17.09
N ALA A 301 9.80 14.57 17.38
CA ALA A 301 9.23 15.91 17.57
C ALA A 301 8.59 16.42 16.27
N GLN A 302 9.24 16.18 15.13
CA GLN A 302 8.73 16.54 13.81
C GLN A 302 7.39 15.83 13.50
N VAL A 303 7.30 14.52 13.74
CA VAL A 303 6.06 13.76 13.51
C VAL A 303 4.91 14.31 14.36
N ILE A 304 5.14 14.54 15.64
CA ILE A 304 4.09 15.05 16.55
C ILE A 304 3.65 16.46 16.14
N SER A 305 4.62 17.34 15.85
CA SER A 305 4.35 18.72 15.42
C SER A 305 3.59 18.75 14.09
N GLU A 306 3.91 17.88 13.14
CA GLU A 306 3.22 17.77 11.85
C GLU A 306 1.75 17.35 12.03
N LEU A 307 1.46 16.31 12.82
CA LEU A 307 0.08 15.90 13.09
C LEU A 307 -0.71 17.01 13.81
N ASP A 308 -0.12 17.67 14.80
CA ASP A 308 -0.79 18.76 15.52
C ASP A 308 -1.06 19.96 14.62
N SER A 309 -0.12 20.34 13.76
CA SER A 309 -0.27 21.41 12.78
C SER A 309 -1.38 21.12 11.77
N LEU A 310 -1.38 19.90 11.20
CA LEU A 310 -2.41 19.46 10.24
C LEU A 310 -3.80 19.39 10.91
N LYS A 311 -3.86 18.84 12.14
CA LYS A 311 -5.10 18.79 12.94
C LYS A 311 -5.68 20.19 13.14
N ARG A 312 -4.86 21.15 13.56
CA ARG A 312 -5.28 22.53 13.80
C ARG A 312 -5.71 23.22 12.51
N ARG A 313 -4.93 23.06 11.43
CA ARG A 313 -5.19 23.73 10.15
C ARG A 313 -6.47 23.24 9.47
N TYR A 314 -6.68 21.92 9.46
CA TYR A 314 -7.80 21.29 8.71
C TYR A 314 -8.95 20.82 9.59
N GLN A 315 -8.85 20.95 10.91
CA GLN A 315 -9.87 20.54 11.89
C GLN A 315 -10.28 19.05 11.71
N LEU A 316 -9.30 18.17 11.53
CA LEU A 316 -9.48 16.73 11.32
C LEU A 316 -8.57 15.94 12.28
N VAL A 317 -9.07 14.77 12.68
CA VAL A 317 -8.35 13.82 13.54
C VAL A 317 -8.05 12.49 12.85
N ASN A 318 -8.49 12.33 11.59
CA ASN A 318 -8.30 11.11 10.81
C ASN A 318 -7.00 11.20 10.01
N PHE A 319 -6.04 10.31 10.27
CA PHE A 319 -4.75 10.29 9.59
C PHE A 319 -4.43 8.92 9.01
N ALA A 320 -3.73 8.90 7.87
CA ALA A 320 -3.16 7.71 7.27
C ALA A 320 -1.66 7.88 7.07
N PHE A 321 -0.88 7.04 7.72
CA PHE A 321 0.56 6.96 7.46
C PHE A 321 0.80 6.29 6.11
N MET A 322 1.51 7.00 5.23
CA MET A 322 1.79 6.56 3.84
C MET A 322 3.15 5.86 3.70
N ASP A 323 3.68 5.41 4.80
CA ASP A 323 4.95 4.69 4.91
C ASP A 323 4.85 3.29 4.29
N ASN A 324 5.88 2.83 3.59
CA ASN A 324 5.98 1.43 3.16
C ASN A 324 6.06 0.43 4.33
N ALA A 325 6.47 0.89 5.48
CA ALA A 325 6.39 0.22 6.79
C ALA A 325 6.79 1.21 7.87
N LEU A 326 5.96 1.37 8.90
CA LEU A 326 6.26 2.23 10.04
C LEU A 326 7.58 1.85 10.73
N PRO A 327 8.32 2.82 11.30
CA PRO A 327 9.60 2.60 11.97
C PRO A 327 9.45 1.65 13.17
N VAL A 328 10.19 0.53 13.20
CA VAL A 328 10.10 -0.43 14.32
C VAL A 328 10.68 0.12 15.61
N LYS A 329 11.81 0.82 15.54
CA LYS A 329 12.54 1.28 16.73
C LYS A 329 11.86 2.46 17.42
N SER A 330 11.40 3.46 16.69
CA SER A 330 10.84 4.71 17.23
C SER A 330 9.33 4.70 17.40
N SER A 331 8.61 3.78 16.76
CA SER A 331 7.14 3.76 16.80
C SER A 331 6.58 3.70 18.23
N CYS A 332 7.14 2.86 19.11
CA CYS A 332 6.64 2.75 20.47
C CYS A 332 6.67 4.11 21.20
N GLU A 333 7.77 4.86 21.07
CA GLU A 333 7.93 6.17 21.69
C GLU A 333 7.05 7.24 21.04
N ILE A 334 6.97 7.25 19.71
CA ILE A 334 6.14 8.20 18.95
C ILE A 334 4.66 8.01 19.31
N PHE A 335 4.16 6.78 19.26
CA PHE A 335 2.75 6.51 19.55
C PHE A 335 2.40 6.68 21.04
N ASN A 336 3.33 6.44 21.98
CA ASN A 336 3.11 6.81 23.37
C ASN A 336 3.02 8.33 23.54
N ALA A 337 3.86 9.10 22.86
CA ALA A 337 3.79 10.54 22.90
C ALA A 337 2.52 11.08 22.26
N LEU A 338 2.06 10.51 21.14
CA LEU A 338 0.76 10.84 20.54
C LEU A 338 -0.40 10.53 21.48
N ALA A 339 -0.41 9.36 22.14
CA ALA A 339 -1.43 9.02 23.14
C ALA A 339 -1.44 10.00 24.32
N ALA A 340 -0.26 10.48 24.75
CA ALA A 340 -0.13 11.45 25.84
C ALA A 340 -0.69 12.85 25.48
N THR A 341 -0.92 13.16 24.21
CA THR A 341 -1.57 14.43 23.80
C THR A 341 -3.05 14.49 24.18
N GLY A 342 -3.68 13.36 24.51
CA GLY A 342 -5.10 13.26 24.83
C GLY A 342 -6.05 13.51 23.64
N HIS A 343 -5.52 13.54 22.41
CA HIS A 343 -6.35 13.69 21.22
C HIS A 343 -6.93 12.35 20.74
N ASP A 344 -8.16 12.39 20.31
CA ASP A 344 -8.89 11.21 19.84
C ASP A 344 -8.66 10.99 18.33
N PHE A 345 -7.44 10.55 18.00
CA PHE A 345 -7.05 10.28 16.64
C PHE A 345 -7.64 8.98 16.10
N ALA A 346 -8.03 8.95 14.83
CA ALA A 346 -8.32 7.75 14.06
C ALA A 346 -7.19 7.50 13.06
N LEU A 347 -6.34 6.51 13.33
CA LEU A 347 -5.09 6.27 12.59
C LEU A 347 -5.16 4.99 11.76
N PHE A 348 -4.51 5.04 10.60
CA PHE A 348 -4.20 3.89 9.74
C PHE A 348 -2.70 3.88 9.44
N GLY A 349 -2.10 2.70 9.33
CA GLY A 349 -0.70 2.56 8.90
C GLY A 349 -0.33 1.16 8.46
N GLU A 350 0.84 1.02 7.83
CA GLU A 350 1.40 -0.25 7.40
C GLU A 350 2.56 -0.66 8.32
N ILE A 351 2.55 -1.89 8.81
CA ILE A 351 3.56 -2.44 9.71
C ILE A 351 4.06 -3.81 9.24
N ARG A 352 5.15 -4.25 9.81
CA ARG A 352 5.63 -5.63 9.62
C ARG A 352 5.18 -6.52 10.78
N ALA A 353 5.02 -7.81 10.50
CA ALA A 353 4.61 -8.80 11.51
C ALA A 353 5.61 -8.95 12.69
N ALA A 354 6.84 -8.46 12.54
CA ALA A 354 7.82 -8.39 13.63
C ALA A 354 7.54 -7.28 14.68
N THR A 355 6.45 -6.50 14.54
CA THR A 355 6.04 -5.50 15.53
C THR A 355 5.56 -6.19 16.81
N ASN A 356 6.18 -5.87 17.94
CA ASN A 356 5.86 -6.50 19.23
C ASN A 356 4.56 -5.94 19.84
N PHE A 357 3.99 -6.69 20.80
CA PHE A 357 2.76 -6.34 21.49
C PHE A 357 2.79 -4.96 22.14
N LYS A 358 3.91 -4.60 22.81
CA LYS A 358 4.05 -3.30 23.49
C LYS A 358 3.90 -2.14 22.51
N THR A 359 4.53 -2.23 21.37
CA THR A 359 4.45 -1.22 20.30
C THR A 359 3.02 -1.16 19.70
N LEU A 360 2.43 -2.31 19.42
CA LEU A 360 1.06 -2.38 18.88
C LEU A 360 0.03 -1.82 19.88
N ALA A 361 0.20 -2.09 21.18
CA ALA A 361 -0.63 -1.52 22.23
C ALA A 361 -0.45 0.01 22.36
N ALA A 362 0.77 0.54 22.18
CA ALA A 362 1.01 1.97 22.12
C ALA A 362 0.32 2.60 20.91
N MET A 363 0.41 1.97 19.75
CA MET A 363 -0.31 2.39 18.53
C MET A 363 -1.83 2.43 18.75
N ARG A 364 -2.40 1.40 19.40
CA ARG A 364 -3.84 1.35 19.69
C ARG A 364 -4.27 2.49 20.65
N ARG A 365 -3.50 2.75 21.70
CA ARG A 365 -3.79 3.88 22.61
C ARG A 365 -3.73 5.23 21.93
N ALA A 366 -2.89 5.39 20.91
CA ALA A 366 -2.80 6.61 20.11
C ALA A 366 -3.90 6.72 19.04
N GLY A 367 -4.78 5.72 18.93
CA GLY A 367 -5.89 5.74 17.96
C GLY A 367 -5.70 4.89 16.71
N LEU A 368 -4.72 3.95 16.66
CA LEU A 368 -4.61 3.03 15.52
C LEU A 368 -5.80 2.06 15.54
N GLU A 369 -6.74 2.29 14.65
CA GLU A 369 -7.94 1.46 14.51
C GLU A 369 -7.79 0.37 13.45
N LYS A 370 -7.08 0.69 12.38
CA LYS A 370 -6.89 -0.18 11.21
C LYS A 370 -5.42 -0.26 10.86
N VAL A 371 -4.98 -1.46 10.49
CA VAL A 371 -3.58 -1.71 10.13
C VAL A 371 -3.49 -2.66 8.96
N GLN A 372 -2.56 -2.40 8.04
CA GLN A 372 -2.11 -3.39 7.07
C GLN A 372 -0.79 -3.98 7.58
N ILE A 373 -0.77 -5.28 7.80
CA ILE A 373 0.43 -5.99 8.26
C ILE A 373 0.99 -6.78 7.08
N GLY A 374 2.28 -6.64 6.85
CA GLY A 374 2.97 -7.44 5.85
C GLY A 374 3.09 -8.91 6.28
N ILE A 375 1.98 -9.64 6.35
CA ILE A 375 1.88 -11.08 6.66
C ILE A 375 2.32 -11.92 5.46
N GLU A 376 1.68 -11.75 4.33
CA GLU A 376 1.90 -12.32 3.00
C GLU A 376 1.78 -13.85 2.91
N ALA A 377 2.08 -14.63 3.95
CA ALA A 377 1.92 -16.08 3.99
C ALA A 377 1.73 -16.60 5.41
N LEU A 378 1.11 -17.78 5.51
CA LEU A 378 0.98 -18.58 6.74
C LEU A 378 1.79 -19.89 6.70
N SER A 379 2.68 -20.02 5.73
CA SER A 379 3.69 -21.08 5.65
C SER A 379 5.08 -20.48 5.84
N SER A 380 5.87 -20.99 6.77
CA SER A 380 7.26 -20.54 6.98
C SER A 380 8.15 -20.85 5.78
N ARG A 381 7.87 -21.91 5.03
CA ARG A 381 8.53 -22.21 3.75
C ARG A 381 8.25 -21.09 2.73
N MET A 382 6.98 -20.70 2.58
CA MET A 382 6.60 -19.57 1.70
C MET A 382 7.23 -18.25 2.16
N LEU A 383 7.21 -17.95 3.45
CA LEU A 383 7.83 -16.73 4.01
C LEU A 383 9.33 -16.68 3.72
N LYS A 384 10.02 -17.84 3.71
CA LYS A 384 11.42 -17.93 3.29
C LYS A 384 11.59 -17.64 1.79
N LYS A 385 10.74 -18.23 0.91
CA LYS A 385 10.73 -17.96 -0.54
C LYS A 385 10.42 -16.48 -0.85
N LEU A 386 9.51 -15.87 -0.09
CA LEU A 386 9.14 -14.45 -0.18
C LEU A 386 10.18 -13.51 0.45
N HIS A 387 11.22 -14.01 1.07
CA HIS A 387 12.24 -13.23 1.81
C HIS A 387 11.63 -12.32 2.89
N LYS A 388 10.56 -12.77 3.56
CA LYS A 388 9.85 -11.93 4.57
C LYS A 388 10.62 -11.79 5.87
N GLY A 389 11.42 -12.80 6.25
CA GLY A 389 12.17 -12.83 7.51
C GLY A 389 11.29 -12.96 8.75
N THR A 390 10.09 -13.51 8.58
CA THR A 390 9.16 -13.89 9.65
C THR A 390 8.76 -15.36 9.48
N THR A 391 8.12 -15.93 10.48
CA THR A 391 7.62 -17.31 10.50
C THR A 391 6.09 -17.33 10.62
N ALA A 392 5.46 -18.49 10.40
CA ALA A 392 4.02 -18.62 10.50
C ALA A 392 3.52 -18.34 11.93
N ILE A 393 4.24 -18.79 12.96
CA ILE A 393 3.88 -18.51 14.36
C ILE A 393 3.96 -17.02 14.70
N GLU A 394 4.91 -16.26 14.14
CA GLU A 394 5.01 -14.81 14.30
C GLU A 394 3.84 -14.08 13.63
N ASN A 395 3.42 -14.56 12.47
CA ASN A 395 2.28 -14.02 11.77
C ASN A 395 0.96 -14.30 12.53
N LEU A 396 0.78 -15.51 13.08
CA LEU A 396 -0.36 -15.83 13.93
C LEU A 396 -0.36 -15.02 15.24
N GLU A 397 0.82 -14.80 15.84
CA GLU A 397 0.94 -14.00 17.06
C GLU A 397 0.48 -12.56 16.84
N ILE A 398 0.89 -11.91 15.75
CA ILE A 398 0.46 -10.53 15.49
C ILE A 398 -1.02 -10.44 15.10
N MET A 399 -1.58 -11.43 14.39
CA MET A 399 -3.02 -11.52 14.13
C MET A 399 -3.80 -11.62 15.45
N LYS A 400 -3.35 -12.45 16.37
CA LYS A 400 -3.90 -12.57 17.73
C LYS A 400 -3.83 -11.24 18.48
N HIS A 401 -2.68 -10.55 18.44
CA HIS A 401 -2.51 -9.26 19.10
C HIS A 401 -3.47 -8.19 18.56
N CYS A 402 -3.73 -8.19 17.25
CA CYS A 402 -4.73 -7.29 16.66
C CYS A 402 -6.13 -7.58 17.20
N GLU A 403 -6.54 -8.85 17.28
CA GLU A 403 -7.84 -9.24 17.83
C GLU A 403 -7.94 -8.87 19.32
N GLU A 404 -6.88 -9.09 20.12
CA GLU A 404 -6.83 -8.74 21.55
C GLU A 404 -6.94 -7.23 21.80
N LEU A 405 -6.36 -6.41 20.92
CA LEU A 405 -6.34 -4.95 21.02
C LEU A 405 -7.52 -4.29 20.29
N GLY A 406 -8.38 -5.04 19.61
CA GLY A 406 -9.47 -4.49 18.81
C GLY A 406 -8.99 -3.65 17.62
N ILE A 407 -7.87 -4.04 16.98
CA ILE A 407 -7.32 -3.40 15.80
C ILE A 407 -7.78 -4.18 14.56
N GLU A 408 -8.38 -3.49 13.60
CA GLU A 408 -8.80 -4.08 12.33
C GLU A 408 -7.59 -4.42 11.45
N ASN A 409 -7.26 -5.72 11.35
CA ASN A 409 -6.19 -6.22 10.50
C ASN A 409 -6.67 -6.38 9.05
N ARG A 410 -6.07 -5.64 8.09
CA ARG A 410 -6.35 -5.70 6.64
C ARG A 410 -5.15 -6.22 5.87
N SER A 411 -4.72 -7.43 6.20
CA SER A 411 -3.52 -8.03 5.61
C SER A 411 -3.82 -8.96 4.45
N ASN A 412 -2.81 -9.11 3.58
CA ASN A 412 -2.88 -9.95 2.40
C ASN A 412 -2.23 -11.33 2.64
N LEU A 413 -2.68 -12.32 1.87
CA LEU A 413 -2.03 -13.60 1.68
C LEU A 413 -1.72 -13.77 0.19
N ILE A 414 -0.44 -13.85 -0.17
CA ILE A 414 -0.01 -14.03 -1.55
C ILE A 414 -0.21 -15.49 -1.94
N VAL A 415 -0.96 -15.71 -2.99
CA VAL A 415 -1.19 -17.03 -3.59
C VAL A 415 -0.61 -17.09 -4.99
N GLN A 416 -0.34 -18.31 -5.49
CA GLN A 416 0.19 -18.55 -6.84
C GLN A 416 1.58 -17.92 -7.06
N PHE A 417 2.41 -17.89 -6.03
CA PHE A 417 3.78 -17.42 -6.15
C PHE A 417 4.61 -18.41 -7.00
N PRO A 418 5.42 -17.96 -7.97
CA PRO A 418 6.22 -18.84 -8.82
C PRO A 418 7.19 -19.67 -7.97
N GLY A 419 7.35 -20.95 -8.33
CA GLY A 419 8.19 -21.88 -7.60
C GLY A 419 7.63 -22.35 -6.25
N SER A 420 6.37 -22.03 -5.90
CA SER A 420 5.72 -22.68 -4.75
C SER A 420 5.29 -24.12 -5.09
N ASP A 421 5.24 -24.97 -4.07
CA ASP A 421 5.02 -26.40 -4.18
C ASP A 421 3.89 -26.91 -3.26
N ASP A 422 3.60 -28.22 -3.33
CA ASP A 422 2.55 -28.87 -2.56
C ASP A 422 2.76 -28.74 -1.04
N ALA A 423 4.03 -28.75 -0.58
CA ALA A 423 4.34 -28.57 0.84
C ALA A 423 4.03 -27.15 1.33
N ASP A 424 4.24 -26.11 0.49
CA ASP A 424 3.88 -24.75 0.82
C ASP A 424 2.37 -24.58 1.00
N VAL A 425 1.59 -25.26 0.13
CA VAL A 425 0.12 -25.26 0.20
C VAL A 425 -0.35 -26.04 1.43
N ALA A 426 0.24 -27.21 1.70
CA ALA A 426 -0.11 -28.04 2.86
C ALA A 426 0.15 -27.29 4.19
N GLU A 427 1.33 -26.65 4.35
CA GLU A 427 1.62 -25.82 5.53
C GLU A 427 0.64 -24.64 5.64
N THR A 428 0.31 -23.99 4.52
CA THR A 428 -0.65 -22.87 4.51
C THR A 428 -2.03 -23.32 4.97
N LEU A 429 -2.54 -24.45 4.44
CA LEU A 429 -3.84 -25.02 4.86
C LEU A 429 -3.82 -25.41 6.34
N GLN A 430 -2.75 -26.06 6.80
CA GLN A 430 -2.59 -26.41 8.21
C GLN A 430 -2.61 -25.16 9.11
N ALA A 431 -1.86 -24.12 8.77
CA ALA A 431 -1.82 -22.90 9.58
C ALA A 431 -3.15 -22.12 9.56
N ILE A 432 -3.90 -22.15 8.46
CA ILE A 432 -5.24 -21.56 8.39
C ILE A 432 -6.17 -22.18 9.45
N GLU A 433 -6.06 -23.48 9.74
CA GLU A 433 -6.87 -24.15 10.79
C GLU A 433 -6.68 -23.53 12.18
N PHE A 434 -5.55 -22.88 12.43
CA PHE A 434 -5.22 -22.17 13.67
C PHE A 434 -5.40 -20.64 13.56
N ALA A 435 -5.79 -20.14 12.40
CA ALA A 435 -6.01 -18.72 12.15
C ALA A 435 -7.50 -18.36 12.11
N THR A 436 -8.41 -19.34 12.00
CA THR A 436 -9.85 -19.14 11.74
C THR A 436 -10.55 -18.29 12.79
N MET A 437 -10.04 -18.22 14.02
CA MET A 437 -10.55 -17.36 15.07
C MET A 437 -10.20 -15.88 14.90
N TYR A 438 -9.29 -15.54 13.99
CA TYR A 438 -8.88 -14.17 13.70
C TYR A 438 -9.46 -13.70 12.37
N ARG A 439 -9.39 -12.37 12.14
CA ARG A 439 -9.86 -11.78 10.88
C ARG A 439 -9.17 -12.43 9.68
N PRO A 440 -9.92 -12.87 8.66
CA PRO A 440 -9.38 -13.49 7.45
C PRO A 440 -8.41 -12.59 6.69
N LEU A 441 -7.41 -13.21 6.08
CA LEU A 441 -6.48 -12.55 5.18
C LEU A 441 -7.09 -12.44 3.78
N ASN A 442 -6.81 -11.33 3.09
CA ASN A 442 -7.25 -11.13 1.73
C ASN A 442 -6.34 -11.89 0.75
N PRO A 443 -6.85 -12.88 -0.02
CA PRO A 443 -6.01 -13.62 -0.97
C PRO A 443 -5.68 -12.75 -2.18
N VAL A 444 -4.40 -12.47 -2.38
CA VAL A 444 -3.87 -11.71 -3.52
C VAL A 444 -3.06 -12.63 -4.41
N ARG A 445 -3.45 -12.74 -5.69
CA ARG A 445 -2.64 -13.48 -6.66
C ARG A 445 -1.34 -12.76 -6.90
N PHE A 446 -0.24 -13.51 -6.93
CA PHE A 446 1.05 -12.93 -7.27
C PHE A 446 1.00 -12.25 -8.64
N TRP A 447 1.55 -11.07 -8.72
CA TRP A 447 1.85 -10.35 -9.96
C TRP A 447 3.31 -9.92 -9.96
N LEU A 448 3.95 -9.98 -11.13
CA LEU A 448 5.35 -9.64 -11.28
C LEU A 448 5.50 -8.13 -11.42
N GLY A 449 6.16 -7.50 -10.45
CA GLY A 449 6.49 -6.07 -10.49
C GLY A 449 7.83 -5.82 -11.18
N LEU A 450 7.86 -4.91 -12.13
CA LEU A 450 9.11 -4.44 -12.74
C LEU A 450 10.03 -3.88 -11.64
N GLY A 451 11.30 -4.30 -11.60
CA GLY A 451 12.27 -3.90 -10.59
C GLY A 451 12.12 -4.61 -9.24
N SER A 452 11.23 -5.61 -9.11
CA SER A 452 11.23 -6.49 -7.93
C SER A 452 12.36 -7.52 -8.03
N PRO A 453 12.87 -8.07 -6.90
CA PRO A 453 13.90 -9.11 -6.94
C PRO A 453 13.51 -10.33 -7.80
N VAL A 454 12.23 -10.74 -7.78
CA VAL A 454 11.72 -11.80 -8.69
C VAL A 454 11.84 -11.39 -10.16
N CYS A 455 11.68 -10.12 -10.49
CA CYS A 455 11.83 -9.65 -11.87
C CYS A 455 13.30 -9.55 -12.29
N GLU A 456 14.18 -9.12 -11.38
CA GLU A 456 15.61 -8.97 -11.63
C GLU A 456 16.34 -10.30 -11.77
N ASP A 457 15.95 -11.32 -10.99
CA ASP A 457 16.49 -12.67 -11.05
C ASP A 457 15.39 -13.70 -11.29
N SER A 458 14.72 -13.55 -12.43
CA SER A 458 13.55 -14.36 -12.79
C SER A 458 13.82 -15.86 -12.81
N ALA A 459 15.02 -16.27 -13.23
CA ALA A 459 15.40 -17.68 -13.35
C ALA A 459 15.44 -18.37 -11.98
N ALA A 460 15.91 -17.69 -10.92
CA ALA A 460 15.93 -18.23 -9.57
C ALA A 460 14.53 -18.57 -9.02
N PHE A 461 13.48 -18.01 -9.61
CA PHE A 461 12.08 -18.26 -9.25
C PHE A 461 11.33 -19.12 -10.29
N GLY A 462 12.05 -19.80 -11.18
CA GLY A 462 11.43 -20.65 -12.21
C GLY A 462 10.68 -19.91 -13.31
N ILE A 463 10.95 -18.62 -13.46
CA ILE A 463 10.40 -17.79 -14.54
C ILE A 463 11.33 -17.85 -15.75
N GLN A 464 10.81 -18.34 -16.88
CA GLN A 464 11.57 -18.49 -18.11
C GLN A 464 11.80 -17.17 -18.83
N THR A 465 10.79 -16.34 -18.89
CA THR A 465 10.83 -15.01 -19.52
C THR A 465 9.71 -14.14 -18.97
N HIS A 466 9.92 -12.83 -18.94
CA HIS A 466 8.90 -11.86 -18.57
C HIS A 466 8.73 -10.78 -19.65
N PHE A 467 7.58 -10.16 -19.69
CA PHE A 467 7.18 -9.14 -20.66
C PHE A 467 6.03 -8.30 -20.09
N ASN A 468 5.74 -7.16 -20.72
CA ASN A 468 4.61 -6.33 -20.29
C ASN A 468 3.31 -7.13 -20.23
N HIS A 469 2.49 -6.91 -19.19
CA HIS A 469 1.23 -7.62 -19.05
C HIS A 469 0.35 -7.43 -20.31
N PRO A 470 -0.27 -8.50 -20.86
CA PRO A 470 -1.03 -8.44 -22.14
C PRO A 470 -2.12 -7.36 -22.18
N HIS A 471 -2.66 -6.96 -21.03
CA HIS A 471 -3.63 -5.88 -20.99
C HIS A 471 -3.05 -4.54 -21.46
N TYR A 472 -1.76 -4.27 -21.25
CA TYR A 472 -1.15 -3.05 -21.81
C TYR A 472 -1.18 -3.04 -23.35
N LYS A 473 -0.98 -4.19 -23.98
CA LYS A 473 -1.11 -4.33 -25.46
C LYS A 473 -2.55 -4.04 -25.93
N ALA A 474 -3.53 -4.32 -25.07
CA ALA A 474 -4.94 -4.01 -25.36
C ALA A 474 -5.28 -2.52 -25.14
N LEU A 475 -4.48 -1.80 -24.35
CA LEU A 475 -4.73 -0.40 -23.97
C LEU A 475 -3.89 0.61 -24.76
N PHE A 476 -2.72 0.21 -25.28
CA PHE A 476 -1.79 1.09 -25.98
C PHE A 476 -1.58 0.64 -27.43
N PRO A 477 -1.20 1.56 -28.35
CA PRO A 477 -0.63 1.22 -29.64
C PRO A 477 0.55 0.25 -29.51
N GLU A 478 0.81 -0.51 -30.55
CA GLU A 478 1.79 -1.61 -30.49
C GLU A 478 3.21 -1.11 -30.26
N ASP A 479 3.59 -0.01 -30.91
CA ASP A 479 4.90 0.62 -30.79
C ASP A 479 5.16 1.08 -29.35
N ILE A 480 4.18 1.71 -28.69
CA ILE A 480 4.26 2.14 -27.28
C ILE A 480 4.34 0.93 -26.37
N SER A 481 3.44 -0.05 -26.58
CA SER A 481 3.40 -1.26 -25.75
C SER A 481 4.70 -2.07 -25.81
N ARG A 482 5.44 -2.01 -26.91
CA ARG A 482 6.76 -2.66 -27.05
C ARG A 482 7.89 -1.84 -26.43
N LYS A 483 7.88 -0.52 -26.61
CA LYS A 483 8.99 0.38 -26.21
C LYS A 483 9.00 0.68 -24.72
N VAL A 484 7.82 0.82 -24.08
CA VAL A 484 7.72 1.26 -22.69
C VAL A 484 7.57 0.05 -21.76
N PRO A 485 8.58 -0.26 -20.94
CA PRO A 485 8.45 -1.25 -19.88
C PRO A 485 7.41 -0.79 -18.85
N GLN A 486 6.42 -1.60 -18.58
CA GLN A 486 5.31 -1.28 -17.69
C GLN A 486 5.53 -1.87 -16.28
N VAL A 487 4.95 -1.23 -15.26
CA VAL A 487 5.12 -1.65 -13.87
C VAL A 487 4.63 -3.08 -13.62
N ILE A 488 3.53 -3.50 -14.25
CA ILE A 488 2.99 -4.86 -14.11
C ILE A 488 3.47 -5.70 -15.28
N GLN A 489 4.22 -6.75 -14.96
CA GLN A 489 4.74 -7.71 -15.93
C GLN A 489 3.91 -8.99 -15.93
N ALA A 490 3.86 -9.65 -17.07
CA ALA A 490 3.49 -11.05 -17.18
C ALA A 490 4.75 -11.90 -17.37
N TYR A 491 4.63 -13.21 -17.15
CA TYR A 491 5.76 -14.12 -17.32
C TYR A 491 5.31 -15.48 -17.89
N ARG A 492 6.24 -16.20 -18.50
CA ARG A 492 6.13 -17.62 -18.84
C ARG A 492 6.81 -18.44 -17.75
N GLY A 493 6.17 -19.52 -17.34
CA GLY A 493 6.60 -20.40 -16.27
C GLY A 493 5.43 -21.26 -15.79
N ASP A 494 5.39 -21.55 -14.52
CA ASP A 494 4.49 -22.52 -13.89
C ASP A 494 3.05 -21.99 -13.57
N ARG A 495 2.62 -20.87 -14.15
CA ARG A 495 1.35 -20.17 -13.81
C ARG A 495 0.11 -21.08 -13.81
N VAL A 496 0.01 -22.00 -14.79
CA VAL A 496 -1.14 -22.91 -14.90
C VAL A 496 -1.13 -23.91 -13.74
N ARG A 497 0.05 -24.45 -13.41
CA ARG A 497 0.26 -25.32 -12.26
C ARG A 497 -0.07 -24.57 -10.96
N GLN A 498 0.44 -23.36 -10.79
CA GLN A 498 0.20 -22.55 -9.61
C GLN A 498 -1.29 -22.25 -9.39
N LYS A 499 -2.04 -21.99 -10.45
CA LYS A 499 -3.48 -21.76 -10.34
C LYS A 499 -4.20 -22.99 -9.76
N LYS A 500 -3.88 -24.20 -10.24
CA LYS A 500 -4.47 -25.45 -9.74
C LYS A 500 -4.00 -25.76 -8.31
N LEU A 501 -2.71 -25.60 -8.05
CA LEU A 501 -2.07 -25.88 -6.77
C LEU A 501 -2.70 -25.07 -5.61
N TRP A 502 -2.97 -23.77 -5.82
CA TRP A 502 -3.50 -22.88 -4.80
C TRP A 502 -5.02 -22.85 -4.68
N GLU A 503 -5.75 -23.61 -5.51
CA GLU A 503 -7.21 -23.65 -5.47
C GLU A 503 -7.79 -24.12 -4.12
N PRO A 504 -7.23 -25.15 -3.44
CA PRO A 504 -7.68 -25.55 -2.11
C PRO A 504 -7.55 -24.41 -1.07
N VAL A 505 -6.46 -23.66 -1.10
CA VAL A 505 -6.25 -22.49 -0.22
C VAL A 505 -7.30 -21.42 -0.48
N MET A 506 -7.59 -21.11 -1.75
CA MET A 506 -8.61 -20.13 -2.14
C MET A 506 -9.99 -20.51 -1.63
N ARG A 507 -10.36 -21.81 -1.69
CA ARG A 507 -11.63 -22.32 -1.15
C ARG A 507 -11.66 -22.22 0.37
N ARG A 508 -10.56 -22.60 1.03
CA ARG A 508 -10.47 -22.55 2.50
C ARG A 508 -10.55 -21.12 3.06
N ILE A 509 -9.95 -20.14 2.37
CA ILE A 509 -10.04 -18.72 2.76
C ILE A 509 -11.49 -18.22 2.63
N LYS A 510 -12.20 -18.56 1.56
CA LYS A 510 -13.63 -18.21 1.42
C LYS A 510 -14.48 -18.77 2.55
N GLN A 511 -14.23 -20.03 2.94
CA GLN A 511 -14.92 -20.64 4.08
C GLN A 511 -14.57 -19.91 5.37
N TRP A 512 -13.28 -19.63 5.61
CA TRP A 512 -12.84 -18.85 6.77
C TRP A 512 -13.53 -17.48 6.84
N GLU A 513 -13.60 -16.76 5.71
CA GLU A 513 -14.29 -15.46 5.65
C GLU A 513 -15.78 -15.59 5.99
N SER A 514 -16.46 -16.61 5.45
CA SER A 514 -17.86 -16.88 5.73
C SER A 514 -18.09 -17.18 7.22
N ASP A 515 -17.30 -18.09 7.79
CA ASP A 515 -17.43 -18.52 9.19
C ASP A 515 -17.14 -17.38 10.17
N TYR A 516 -16.05 -16.64 9.93
CA TYR A 516 -15.67 -15.50 10.75
C TYR A 516 -16.76 -14.41 10.74
N ASN A 517 -17.30 -14.08 9.55
CA ASN A 517 -18.36 -13.09 9.42
C ASN A 517 -19.64 -13.55 10.12
N ALA A 518 -20.02 -14.84 10.03
CA ALA A 518 -21.18 -15.39 10.75
C ALA A 518 -21.00 -15.27 12.28
N CYS A 519 -19.81 -15.60 12.81
CA CYS A 519 -19.51 -15.42 14.23
C CYS A 519 -19.59 -13.94 14.68
N LYS A 520 -19.08 -13.01 13.85
CA LYS A 520 -19.09 -11.57 14.16
C LYS A 520 -20.47 -10.92 14.01
N GLN A 521 -21.33 -11.40 13.11
CA GLN A 521 -22.72 -10.94 13.00
C GLN A 521 -23.52 -11.24 14.25
N GLN A 522 -23.31 -12.40 14.87
CA GLN A 522 -23.98 -12.77 16.12
C GLN A 522 -23.55 -11.89 17.30
N ASN A 523 -22.28 -11.51 17.35
CA ASN A 523 -21.75 -10.63 18.40
C ASN A 523 -20.48 -9.90 17.92
N PRO A 524 -20.61 -8.69 17.35
CA PRO A 524 -19.49 -7.94 16.75
C PRO A 524 -18.34 -7.63 17.74
N ALA A 525 -18.68 -7.39 19.01
CA ALA A 525 -17.73 -6.97 20.04
C ALA A 525 -16.89 -8.13 20.60
N LEU A 526 -17.33 -9.37 20.48
CA LEU A 526 -16.64 -10.50 21.09
C LEU A 526 -15.68 -11.19 20.13
N PRO A 527 -14.46 -11.54 20.58
CA PRO A 527 -13.58 -12.43 19.84
C PRO A 527 -14.20 -13.82 19.64
N VAL A 528 -13.82 -14.49 18.54
CA VAL A 528 -14.27 -15.88 18.24
C VAL A 528 -13.70 -16.84 19.27
N LEU A 529 -12.41 -16.69 19.62
CA LEU A 529 -11.74 -17.48 20.66
C LEU A 529 -11.22 -16.55 21.74
N SER A 530 -11.74 -16.68 22.95
CA SER A 530 -11.40 -15.80 24.07
C SER A 530 -11.29 -16.55 25.39
N TYR A 531 -10.60 -15.97 26.38
CA TYR A 531 -10.57 -16.51 27.73
C TYR A 531 -10.88 -15.46 28.79
N ARG A 532 -11.43 -15.94 29.94
CA ARG A 532 -11.52 -15.21 31.19
C ARG A 532 -10.64 -15.87 32.24
N ASP A 533 -9.95 -15.08 33.03
CA ASP A 533 -9.02 -15.53 34.05
C ASP A 533 -9.65 -15.38 35.43
N GLY A 534 -9.86 -16.50 36.14
CA GLY A 534 -10.40 -16.56 37.48
C GLY A 534 -9.34 -16.58 38.59
N GLY A 535 -8.05 -16.38 38.25
CA GLY A 535 -6.95 -16.41 39.20
C GLY A 535 -6.26 -17.77 39.31
N ASP A 536 -7.00 -18.82 39.65
CA ASP A 536 -6.53 -20.21 39.75
C ASP A 536 -6.93 -21.08 38.55
N PHE A 537 -7.90 -20.64 37.74
CA PHE A 537 -8.34 -21.28 36.52
C PHE A 537 -8.61 -20.25 35.41
N ILE A 538 -8.65 -20.70 34.16
CA ILE A 538 -9.18 -19.94 33.02
C ILE A 538 -10.33 -20.71 32.37
N ILE A 539 -11.29 -19.96 31.84
CA ILE A 539 -12.33 -20.49 30.97
C ILE A 539 -12.10 -19.95 29.56
N ILE A 540 -11.75 -20.83 28.66
CA ILE A 540 -11.60 -20.52 27.23
C ILE A 540 -12.94 -20.80 26.54
N ARG A 541 -13.43 -19.85 25.75
CA ARG A 541 -14.66 -19.99 24.98
C ARG A 541 -14.37 -19.81 23.51
N GLU A 542 -14.84 -20.75 22.72
CA GLU A 542 -14.79 -20.75 21.26
C GLU A 542 -16.22 -20.68 20.73
N LYS A 543 -16.46 -19.77 19.80
CA LYS A 543 -17.74 -19.64 19.08
C LYS A 543 -17.64 -20.26 17.71
N SER A 544 -18.62 -21.05 17.34
CA SER A 544 -18.76 -21.62 16.02
C SER A 544 -19.71 -20.79 15.14
N ALA A 545 -19.59 -20.93 13.83
CA ALA A 545 -20.44 -20.23 12.85
C ALA A 545 -21.93 -20.60 12.97
N ASP A 546 -22.25 -21.80 13.48
CA ASP A 546 -23.61 -22.29 13.77
C ASP A 546 -24.21 -21.73 15.07
N GLY A 547 -23.47 -20.86 15.79
CA GLY A 547 -23.93 -20.23 17.03
C GLY A 547 -23.61 -21.02 18.31
N GLN A 548 -23.03 -22.22 18.20
CA GLN A 548 -22.61 -22.98 19.37
C GLN A 548 -21.42 -22.34 20.07
N THR A 549 -21.30 -22.59 21.38
CA THR A 549 -20.15 -22.13 22.18
C THR A 549 -19.54 -23.33 22.88
N HIS A 550 -18.29 -23.65 22.53
CA HIS A 550 -17.49 -24.64 23.23
C HIS A 550 -16.69 -23.99 24.35
N SER A 551 -16.59 -24.66 25.48
CA SER A 551 -15.84 -24.13 26.63
C SER A 551 -14.83 -25.13 27.14
N HIS A 552 -13.62 -24.64 27.42
CA HIS A 552 -12.53 -25.41 28.02
C HIS A 552 -12.10 -24.76 29.32
N ARG A 553 -11.94 -25.56 30.38
CA ARG A 553 -11.40 -25.08 31.66
C ARG A 553 -9.98 -25.61 31.86
N LEU A 554 -9.03 -24.71 32.13
CA LEU A 554 -7.67 -25.05 32.53
C LEU A 554 -7.43 -24.47 33.92
N ALA A 555 -6.85 -25.27 34.82
CA ALA A 555 -6.57 -24.87 36.20
C ALA A 555 -5.13 -25.21 36.58
N GLY A 556 -4.61 -24.56 37.65
CA GLY A 556 -3.28 -24.80 38.17
C GLY A 556 -2.20 -24.67 37.08
N SER A 557 -1.31 -25.64 36.99
CA SER A 557 -0.17 -25.62 36.06
C SER A 557 -0.58 -25.57 34.59
N SER A 558 -1.70 -26.19 34.20
CA SER A 558 -2.21 -26.12 32.82
C SER A 558 -2.58 -24.68 32.44
N ARG A 559 -3.22 -23.94 33.37
CA ARG A 559 -3.48 -22.50 33.21
C ARG A 559 -2.18 -21.71 33.09
N GLU A 560 -1.23 -21.94 34.01
CA GLU A 560 0.04 -21.21 34.03
C GLU A 560 0.85 -21.38 32.75
N ILE A 561 0.97 -22.62 32.24
CA ILE A 561 1.67 -22.92 30.98
C ILE A 561 0.93 -22.25 29.80
N TYR A 562 -0.41 -22.35 29.75
CA TYR A 562 -1.20 -21.75 28.68
C TYR A 562 -1.04 -20.23 28.64
N LEU A 563 -1.11 -19.57 29.80
CA LEU A 563 -0.93 -18.11 29.93
C LEU A 563 0.52 -17.66 29.68
N PHE A 564 1.52 -18.47 30.04
CA PHE A 564 2.92 -18.18 29.72
C PHE A 564 3.15 -18.18 28.21
N CYS A 565 2.46 -19.07 27.48
CA CYS A 565 2.48 -19.13 26.02
C CYS A 565 1.58 -18.06 25.35
N ARG A 566 1.05 -17.07 26.09
CA ARG A 566 0.29 -15.95 25.50
C ARG A 566 1.12 -15.15 24.49
N HIS A 567 2.41 -15.06 24.73
CA HIS A 567 3.42 -14.71 23.75
C HIS A 567 4.21 -15.98 23.42
N ARG A 568 4.63 -16.14 22.18
CA ARG A 568 5.34 -17.36 21.76
C ARG A 568 6.53 -17.68 22.69
N GLN A 569 6.63 -18.91 23.11
CA GLN A 569 7.67 -19.40 24.02
C GLN A 569 8.34 -20.64 23.45
N SER A 570 9.65 -20.74 23.64
CA SER A 570 10.37 -21.98 23.32
C SER A 570 10.12 -23.06 24.37
N LEU A 571 10.16 -24.32 23.96
CA LEU A 571 10.04 -25.45 24.88
C LEU A 571 11.05 -25.38 26.05
N PRO A 572 12.35 -25.04 25.82
CA PRO A 572 13.28 -24.83 26.93
C PRO A 572 12.85 -23.72 27.90
N ALA A 573 12.29 -22.62 27.41
CA ALA A 573 11.80 -21.52 28.25
C ALA A 573 10.61 -21.95 29.11
N ILE A 574 9.69 -22.73 28.53
CA ILE A 574 8.54 -23.31 29.26
C ILE A 574 9.05 -24.27 30.35
N ALA A 575 9.98 -25.18 30.03
CA ALA A 575 10.53 -26.14 30.97
C ALA A 575 11.31 -25.45 32.11
N LYS A 576 12.07 -24.40 31.80
CA LYS A 576 12.79 -23.60 32.81
C LYS A 576 11.85 -22.92 33.81
N ARG A 577 10.67 -22.49 33.35
CA ARG A 577 9.68 -21.83 34.21
C ARG A 577 8.86 -22.83 35.04
N HIS A 578 8.62 -24.03 34.50
CA HIS A 578 7.76 -25.05 35.10
C HIS A 578 8.57 -26.31 35.45
N THR A 579 9.56 -26.16 36.33
CA THR A 579 10.57 -27.19 36.72
C THR A 579 9.97 -28.44 37.35
N ARG A 580 8.71 -28.38 37.83
CA ARG A 580 7.97 -29.54 38.40
C ARG A 580 7.65 -30.59 37.36
N PHE A 581 7.73 -30.27 36.07
CA PHE A 581 7.36 -31.16 34.98
C PHE A 581 8.56 -31.46 34.10
N SER A 582 8.66 -32.73 33.68
CA SER A 582 9.59 -33.12 32.64
C SER A 582 9.22 -32.50 31.30
N GLN A 583 10.18 -32.32 30.41
CA GLN A 583 9.91 -31.83 29.05
C GLN A 583 8.90 -32.73 28.31
N ARG A 584 8.86 -34.03 28.61
CA ARG A 584 7.89 -34.98 28.04
C ARG A 584 6.46 -34.66 28.45
N GLN A 585 6.23 -34.36 29.73
CA GLN A 585 4.91 -33.97 30.25
C GLN A 585 4.47 -32.64 29.66
N ILE A 586 5.37 -31.65 29.57
CA ILE A 586 5.07 -30.35 28.93
C ILE A 586 4.70 -30.57 27.47
N LYS A 587 5.47 -31.34 26.69
CA LYS A 587 5.16 -31.67 25.29
C LYS A 587 3.79 -32.34 25.14
N SER A 588 3.44 -33.27 26.03
CA SER A 588 2.14 -33.94 26.03
C SER A 588 1.00 -32.95 26.18
N PHE A 589 1.11 -32.01 27.15
CA PHE A 589 0.12 -30.94 27.34
C PHE A 589 0.03 -30.01 26.12
N LEU A 590 1.18 -29.57 25.59
CA LEU A 590 1.20 -28.70 24.40
C LEU A 590 0.52 -29.38 23.19
N ASN A 591 0.80 -30.67 22.96
CA ASN A 591 0.19 -31.45 21.89
C ASN A 591 -1.33 -31.59 22.08
N GLU A 592 -1.81 -31.80 23.32
CA GLU A 592 -3.23 -31.80 23.63
C GLU A 592 -3.89 -30.47 23.28
N MET A 593 -3.25 -29.35 23.63
CA MET A 593 -3.76 -28.02 23.28
C MET A 593 -3.75 -27.76 21.78
N VAL A 594 -2.75 -28.25 21.05
CA VAL A 594 -2.69 -28.21 19.58
C VAL A 594 -3.83 -29.03 18.97
N HIS A 595 -4.08 -30.24 19.47
CA HIS A 595 -5.18 -31.08 19.01
C HIS A 595 -6.57 -30.40 19.21
N LYS A 596 -6.72 -29.70 20.31
CA LYS A 596 -7.91 -28.88 20.60
C LYS A 596 -7.95 -27.55 19.83
N LYS A 597 -6.98 -27.25 18.97
CA LYS A 597 -6.80 -25.96 18.26
C LYS A 597 -6.74 -24.72 19.19
N LEU A 598 -6.38 -24.93 20.44
CA LEU A 598 -6.20 -23.85 21.43
C LEU A 598 -4.76 -23.31 21.46
N MET A 599 -3.84 -23.98 20.80
CA MET A 599 -2.41 -23.63 20.73
C MET A 599 -1.85 -23.96 19.35
N PHE A 600 -0.93 -23.14 18.88
CA PHE A 600 -0.12 -23.40 17.68
C PHE A 600 1.32 -23.64 18.05
N THR A 601 1.98 -24.61 17.39
CA THR A 601 3.38 -24.93 17.62
C THR A 601 4.13 -24.97 16.30
N GLU A 602 5.32 -24.37 16.27
CA GLU A 602 6.20 -24.36 15.11
C GLU A 602 7.66 -24.24 15.57
N ALA A 603 8.55 -25.05 15.01
CA ALA A 603 10.00 -25.00 15.25
C ALA A 603 10.38 -24.97 16.76
N GLY A 604 9.68 -25.74 17.59
CA GLY A 604 9.91 -25.80 19.04
C GLY A 604 9.40 -24.58 19.82
N GLN A 605 8.67 -23.69 19.19
CA GLN A 605 7.95 -22.60 19.83
C GLN A 605 6.46 -22.93 19.95
N SER A 606 5.80 -22.39 20.99
CA SER A 606 4.37 -22.58 21.26
C SER A 606 3.69 -21.24 21.52
N LEU A 607 2.50 -21.07 20.98
CA LEU A 607 1.65 -19.87 21.12
C LEU A 607 0.24 -20.29 21.49
N SER A 608 -0.28 -19.83 22.62
CA SER A 608 -1.72 -19.97 22.92
C SER A 608 -2.54 -19.01 22.09
N LEU A 609 -3.70 -19.45 21.58
CA LEU A 609 -4.46 -18.72 20.55
C LEU A 609 -5.60 -17.87 21.10
N ALA A 610 -6.16 -18.21 22.29
CA ALA A 610 -7.23 -17.41 22.88
C ALA A 610 -6.74 -16.01 23.28
N VAL A 611 -7.57 -15.00 23.04
CA VAL A 611 -7.32 -13.62 23.46
C VAL A 611 -8.02 -13.33 24.79
N ARG A 612 -7.46 -12.45 25.60
CA ARG A 612 -8.06 -12.05 26.86
C ARG A 612 -9.34 -11.27 26.58
N ARG A 613 -10.44 -11.66 27.20
CA ARG A 613 -11.67 -10.89 27.14
C ARG A 613 -11.57 -9.72 28.13
N SER A 614 -11.58 -8.51 27.60
CA SER A 614 -11.73 -7.27 28.39
C SER A 614 -13.14 -7.16 29.00
#